data_da0323cfe894216643f6bc527b68f92d
#
_entry.id   da0323cfe894216643f6bc527b68f92d
#
_cell.length_a   1.000
_cell.length_b   1.000
_cell.length_c   1.000
_cell.angle_alpha   90.00
_cell.angle_beta   90.00
_cell.angle_gamma   90.00
#
_symmetry.space_group_name_H-M   'P 1'
#
loop_
_entity.id
_entity.type
_entity.pdbx_description
1 polymer ?
#
loop_
_entity_poly.entity_id
_entity_poly.type
_entity_poly.pdbx_seq_one_letter_code
_entity_poly.pdbx_strand_id
1 'polypeptide(L)'
;MRYTEDEIRQYVIEEDVKFLRLAFCDVYGKQKNISIQPDELERAFEYGIAFDASAVPGFGSEIHSDLFLQPDTGTLCVLPWRPDHGRVVRMFCNILHPDGTPFASDTRRVLQNAVDAAAERGISFSFGSEMEFYLFQRDENGEATRVPYDHAGYMDIAPEDKGENIRREICLTLSQMGIRPECSHHEQGPGQNEIDFRYSDPMAAADNALTFRAVVNTIAVQSGLAADFSPKPLPGQPGNGMHINISARSRDGRDVMPQVIAGILAHIAEMTVFFNTTEASYQRFGSSKAPRYISWSSENRSQLIRIPAAKGEYRRAELRSPDPLCNPYLAFALLIHAGLDGIKKNLPLPEAADINFFTAPESVKSKFRTLPGTLFAAKAAAAESRFLAELLPEALLRSYTKILL
;
A
#
# COMPACT_ATOMS: atom_id res chain seq x y z
N MET A 1 -16.85 11.87 -4.11
CA MET A 1 -17.59 13.04 -3.59
C MET A 1 -17.05 13.26 -2.19
N ARG A 2 -16.65 14.46 -1.81
CA ARG A 2 -16.22 14.73 -0.43
C ARG A 2 -17.44 15.24 0.33
N TYR A 3 -17.84 14.53 1.37
CA TYR A 3 -18.90 14.96 2.27
C TYR A 3 -18.44 16.16 3.12
N THR A 4 -19.33 17.09 3.34
CA THR A 4 -19.19 18.09 4.40
C THR A 4 -19.55 17.46 5.76
N GLU A 5 -19.18 18.13 6.86
CA GLU A 5 -19.57 17.65 8.19
C GLU A 5 -21.09 17.60 8.34
N ASP A 6 -21.83 18.58 7.80
CA ASP A 6 -23.30 18.61 7.85
C ASP A 6 -23.93 17.45 7.08
N GLU A 7 -23.39 17.11 5.92
CA GLU A 7 -23.84 15.95 5.16
C GLU A 7 -23.57 14.62 5.91
N ILE A 8 -22.46 14.54 6.67
CA ILE A 8 -22.20 13.36 7.52
C ILE A 8 -23.18 13.31 8.69
N ARG A 9 -23.48 14.43 9.35
CA ARG A 9 -24.49 14.50 10.42
C ARG A 9 -25.83 13.99 9.93
N GLN A 10 -26.26 14.48 8.79
CA GLN A 10 -27.51 14.06 8.17
C GLN A 10 -27.48 12.57 7.80
N TYR A 11 -26.42 12.11 7.18
CA TYR A 11 -26.22 10.70 6.82
C TYR A 11 -26.30 9.76 8.03
N VAL A 12 -25.66 10.12 9.14
CA VAL A 12 -25.64 9.34 10.39
C VAL A 12 -27.06 9.14 10.93
N ILE A 13 -27.91 10.17 10.83
CA ILE A 13 -29.32 10.12 11.28
C ILE A 13 -30.17 9.31 10.30
N GLU A 14 -30.12 9.60 9.02
CA GLU A 14 -30.95 8.99 7.98
C GLU A 14 -30.68 7.49 7.79
N GLU A 15 -29.40 7.10 7.93
CA GLU A 15 -28.95 5.72 7.69
C GLU A 15 -28.83 4.88 8.96
N ASP A 16 -29.38 5.34 10.08
CA ASP A 16 -29.37 4.66 11.40
C ASP A 16 -27.96 4.18 11.81
N VAL A 17 -26.94 5.03 11.62
CA VAL A 17 -25.58 4.71 12.02
C VAL A 17 -25.47 4.65 13.54
N LYS A 18 -24.93 3.57 14.08
CA LYS A 18 -24.74 3.37 15.53
C LYS A 18 -23.29 3.46 15.97
N PHE A 19 -22.35 3.22 15.07
CA PHE A 19 -20.92 3.32 15.35
C PHE A 19 -20.17 3.96 14.19
N LEU A 20 -19.28 4.88 14.53
CA LEU A 20 -18.33 5.45 13.60
C LEU A 20 -16.92 4.97 13.99
N ARG A 21 -16.22 4.37 13.06
CA ARG A 21 -14.83 3.94 13.24
C ARG A 21 -13.89 5.02 12.74
N LEU A 22 -13.14 5.59 13.65
CA LEU A 22 -12.06 6.54 13.38
C LEU A 22 -10.80 5.74 13.10
N ALA A 23 -10.45 5.59 11.82
CA ALA A 23 -9.38 4.74 11.36
C ALA A 23 -8.10 5.53 11.11
N PHE A 24 -6.97 4.94 11.45
CA PHE A 24 -5.62 5.44 11.18
C PHE A 24 -4.68 4.27 10.99
N CYS A 25 -3.40 4.47 10.70
CA CYS A 25 -2.45 3.40 10.72
C CYS A 25 -1.20 3.76 11.54
N ASP A 26 -0.51 2.74 12.07
CA ASP A 26 0.80 2.92 12.65
C ASP A 26 1.86 3.19 11.57
N VAL A 27 3.10 3.47 11.97
CA VAL A 27 4.17 3.77 11.02
C VAL A 27 4.46 2.61 10.05
N TYR A 28 4.13 1.38 10.41
CA TYR A 28 4.33 0.18 9.57
C TYR A 28 3.13 -0.14 8.66
N GLY A 29 2.11 0.71 8.64
CA GLY A 29 0.93 0.53 7.78
C GLY A 29 -0.09 -0.47 8.30
N LYS A 30 -0.05 -0.83 9.59
CA LYS A 30 -1.11 -1.62 10.20
C LYS A 30 -2.27 -0.73 10.60
N GLN A 31 -3.43 -0.97 10.01
CA GLN A 31 -4.64 -0.20 10.31
C GLN A 31 -5.12 -0.45 11.74
N LYS A 32 -5.52 0.63 12.38
CA LYS A 32 -6.11 0.69 13.72
C LYS A 32 -7.36 1.55 13.70
N ASN A 33 -8.20 1.43 14.71
CA ASN A 33 -9.35 2.32 14.86
C ASN A 33 -9.80 2.46 16.32
N ILE A 34 -10.51 3.56 16.58
CA ILE A 34 -11.37 3.76 17.76
C ILE A 34 -12.79 3.79 17.24
N SER A 35 -13.73 3.20 17.97
CA SER A 35 -15.16 3.30 17.66
C SER A 35 -15.81 4.31 18.59
N ILE A 36 -16.56 5.26 18.01
CA ILE A 36 -17.39 6.21 18.74
C ILE A 36 -18.85 6.00 18.41
N GLN A 37 -19.74 6.46 19.30
CA GLN A 37 -21.17 6.56 19.03
C GLN A 37 -21.48 7.88 18.34
N PRO A 38 -22.65 8.02 17.67
CA PRO A 38 -23.04 9.25 16.98
C PRO A 38 -23.03 10.51 17.86
N ASP A 39 -23.34 10.38 19.13
CA ASP A 39 -23.35 11.51 20.09
C ASP A 39 -21.96 12.15 20.29
N GLU A 40 -20.88 11.41 19.99
CA GLU A 40 -19.50 11.90 20.06
C GLU A 40 -19.00 12.53 18.75
N LEU A 41 -19.83 12.56 17.72
CA LEU A 41 -19.41 13.02 16.38
C LEU A 41 -19.02 14.50 16.36
N GLU A 42 -19.78 15.36 17.07
CA GLU A 42 -19.48 16.79 17.19
C GLU A 42 -18.11 17.00 17.83
N ARG A 43 -17.87 16.29 18.94
CA ARG A 43 -16.58 16.33 19.62
C ARG A 43 -15.44 15.87 18.70
N ALA A 44 -15.69 14.81 17.90
CA ALA A 44 -14.71 14.29 16.98
C ALA A 44 -14.34 15.31 15.88
N PHE A 45 -15.30 16.10 15.40
CA PHE A 45 -15.05 17.13 14.41
C PHE A 45 -14.39 18.37 15.01
N GLU A 46 -14.84 18.83 16.18
CA GLU A 46 -14.36 20.09 16.78
C GLU A 46 -12.99 19.92 17.44
N TYR A 47 -12.79 18.83 18.20
CA TYR A 47 -11.60 18.64 19.05
C TYR A 47 -10.77 17.40 18.68
N GLY A 48 -11.30 16.51 17.87
CA GLY A 48 -10.74 15.17 17.67
C GLY A 48 -11.01 14.24 18.87
N ILE A 49 -10.65 12.97 18.71
CA ILE A 49 -10.76 11.94 19.75
C ILE A 49 -9.36 11.55 20.23
N ALA A 50 -9.11 11.75 21.52
CA ALA A 50 -7.82 11.45 22.14
C ALA A 50 -7.54 9.95 22.21
N PHE A 51 -6.28 9.57 22.05
CA PHE A 51 -5.79 8.22 22.27
C PHE A 51 -4.35 8.23 22.78
N ASP A 52 -3.96 7.14 23.45
CA ASP A 52 -2.59 6.92 23.91
C ASP A 52 -1.70 6.43 22.77
N ALA A 53 -0.85 7.32 22.28
CA ALA A 53 0.09 7.02 21.21
C ALA A 53 1.23 6.11 21.65
N SER A 54 1.56 6.03 22.94
CA SER A 54 2.63 5.16 23.45
C SER A 54 2.36 3.67 23.20
N ALA A 55 1.07 3.30 23.12
CA ALA A 55 0.63 1.96 22.78
C ALA A 55 0.68 1.64 21.27
N VAL A 56 1.00 2.64 20.43
CA VAL A 56 1.03 2.47 18.97
C VAL A 56 2.48 2.37 18.49
N PRO A 57 2.85 1.28 17.79
CA PRO A 57 4.22 1.10 17.31
C PRO A 57 4.72 2.28 16.47
N GLY A 58 5.86 2.85 16.89
CA GLY A 58 6.52 3.96 16.19
C GLY A 58 5.99 5.36 16.50
N PHE A 59 5.01 5.52 17.41
CA PHE A 59 4.42 6.83 17.72
C PHE A 59 5.06 7.57 18.91
N GLY A 60 5.92 6.93 19.67
CA GLY A 60 6.66 7.60 20.73
C GLY A 60 6.72 6.85 22.06
N SER A 61 6.81 7.59 23.14
CA SER A 61 6.93 7.09 24.52
C SER A 61 5.73 7.55 25.36
N GLU A 62 5.70 7.09 26.61
CA GLU A 62 4.63 7.42 27.58
C GLU A 62 4.60 8.91 27.99
N ILE A 63 5.64 9.66 27.64
CA ILE A 63 5.70 11.12 27.95
C ILE A 63 5.06 11.90 26.82
N HIS A 64 4.03 12.68 27.13
CA HIS A 64 3.24 13.43 26.14
C HIS A 64 2.62 12.54 25.06
N SER A 65 2.06 11.39 25.49
CA SER A 65 1.52 10.38 24.57
C SER A 65 0.13 10.65 24.04
N ASP A 66 -0.56 11.67 24.53
CA ASP A 66 -1.90 12.02 24.05
C ASP A 66 -1.82 12.64 22.66
N LEU A 67 -2.38 11.93 21.68
CA LEU A 67 -2.65 12.43 20.33
C LEU A 67 -4.13 12.37 20.03
N PHE A 68 -4.57 13.08 19.00
CA PHE A 68 -5.97 13.22 18.62
C PHE A 68 -6.22 12.74 17.20
N LEU A 69 -7.30 11.99 17.02
CA LEU A 69 -7.80 11.58 15.71
C LEU A 69 -8.80 12.60 15.19
N GLN A 70 -8.44 13.31 14.13
CA GLN A 70 -9.30 14.26 13.43
C GLN A 70 -9.87 13.60 12.18
N PRO A 71 -11.19 13.34 12.08
CA PRO A 71 -11.79 12.66 10.94
C PRO A 71 -11.60 13.43 9.62
N ASP A 72 -11.27 12.71 8.56
CA ASP A 72 -11.34 13.22 7.18
C ASP A 72 -12.70 12.85 6.59
N THR A 73 -13.58 13.85 6.51
CA THR A 73 -14.97 13.70 6.02
C THR A 73 -15.05 13.13 4.61
N GLY A 74 -14.02 13.39 3.78
CA GLY A 74 -13.92 12.88 2.42
C GLY A 74 -13.75 11.35 2.32
N THR A 75 -13.54 10.67 3.46
CA THR A 75 -13.26 9.23 3.52
C THR A 75 -14.38 8.40 4.15
N LEU A 76 -15.55 9.00 4.38
CA LEU A 76 -16.71 8.28 4.92
C LEU A 76 -17.04 7.06 4.05
N CYS A 77 -17.14 5.91 4.69
CA CYS A 77 -17.41 4.67 4.02
C CYS A 77 -18.22 3.72 4.93
N VAL A 78 -19.28 3.12 4.38
CA VAL A 78 -20.04 2.05 5.06
C VAL A 78 -19.19 0.79 5.11
N LEU A 79 -19.31 0.01 6.17
CA LEU A 79 -18.71 -1.33 6.29
C LEU A 79 -19.77 -2.39 5.94
N PRO A 80 -19.80 -2.91 4.69
CA PRO A 80 -20.91 -3.75 4.19
C PRO A 80 -21.09 -5.08 4.93
N TRP A 81 -20.06 -5.56 5.60
CA TRP A 81 -20.11 -6.81 6.39
C TRP A 81 -20.71 -6.62 7.79
N ARG A 82 -21.22 -5.44 8.09
CA ARG A 82 -21.95 -5.15 9.33
C ARG A 82 -23.46 -5.16 9.06
N PRO A 83 -24.30 -5.40 10.09
CA PRO A 83 -25.74 -5.41 9.93
C PRO A 83 -26.28 -4.11 9.32
N ASP A 84 -27.35 -4.18 8.53
CA ASP A 84 -28.07 -3.03 7.99
C ASP A 84 -28.75 -2.22 9.09
N HIS A 85 -29.26 -2.90 10.13
CA HIS A 85 -29.73 -2.24 11.36
C HIS A 85 -28.54 -1.90 12.26
N GLY A 86 -28.42 -0.63 12.62
CA GLY A 86 -27.29 -0.16 13.41
C GLY A 86 -26.01 -0.16 12.59
N ARG A 87 -26.04 0.47 11.43
CA ARG A 87 -24.92 0.57 10.50
C ARG A 87 -23.64 1.03 11.18
N VAL A 88 -22.54 0.53 10.68
CA VAL A 88 -21.19 0.96 11.07
C VAL A 88 -20.53 1.61 9.88
N VAL A 89 -20.04 2.84 10.08
CA VAL A 89 -19.25 3.56 9.09
C VAL A 89 -17.81 3.73 9.56
N ARG A 90 -16.93 4.04 8.64
CA ARG A 90 -15.53 4.37 8.91
C ARG A 90 -15.15 5.67 8.23
N MET A 91 -14.36 6.50 8.92
CA MET A 91 -13.57 7.59 8.34
C MET A 91 -12.10 7.37 8.66
N PHE A 92 -11.20 7.65 7.72
CA PHE A 92 -9.79 7.81 8.03
C PHE A 92 -9.55 9.13 8.73
N CYS A 93 -8.54 9.18 9.59
CA CYS A 93 -8.23 10.34 10.40
C CYS A 93 -6.81 10.84 10.13
N ASN A 94 -6.63 12.15 10.26
CA ASN A 94 -5.35 12.78 10.48
C ASN A 94 -5.02 12.72 11.98
N ILE A 95 -3.74 12.72 12.32
CA ILE A 95 -3.29 12.66 13.72
C ILE A 95 -2.69 14.00 14.12
N LEU A 96 -3.18 14.55 15.22
CA LEU A 96 -2.81 15.87 15.71
C LEU A 96 -2.27 15.78 17.14
N HIS A 97 -1.40 16.73 17.47
CA HIS A 97 -1.04 17.03 18.86
C HIS A 97 -2.19 17.77 19.60
N PRO A 98 -2.14 17.87 20.94
CA PRO A 98 -3.16 18.61 21.72
C PRO A 98 -3.30 20.07 21.34
N ASP A 99 -2.29 20.70 20.78
CA ASP A 99 -2.30 22.08 20.29
C ASP A 99 -2.84 22.24 18.86
N GLY A 100 -3.32 21.14 18.25
CA GLY A 100 -3.82 21.10 16.88
C GLY A 100 -2.75 21.00 15.79
N THR A 101 -1.47 20.96 16.14
CA THR A 101 -0.41 20.79 15.15
C THR A 101 -0.37 19.33 14.64
N PRO A 102 -0.06 19.11 13.36
CA PRO A 102 0.02 17.76 12.81
C PRO A 102 1.14 16.92 13.47
N PHE A 103 0.81 15.66 13.79
CA PHE A 103 1.79 14.70 14.26
C PHE A 103 2.75 14.29 13.14
N ALA A 104 4.05 14.53 13.35
CA ALA A 104 5.04 14.38 12.27
C ALA A 104 5.16 12.95 11.73
N SER A 105 4.96 11.92 12.58
CA SER A 105 5.02 10.51 12.15
C SER A 105 3.68 9.96 11.65
N ASP A 106 2.65 10.80 11.47
CA ASP A 106 1.45 10.41 10.74
C ASP A 106 1.78 10.17 9.27
N THR A 107 1.80 8.89 8.88
CA THR A 107 2.20 8.50 7.53
C THR A 107 1.22 8.97 6.44
N ARG A 108 -0.07 9.15 6.81
CA ARG A 108 -1.07 9.73 5.92
C ARG A 108 -0.75 11.20 5.64
N ARG A 109 -0.29 11.95 6.66
CA ARG A 109 0.17 13.33 6.50
C ARG A 109 1.46 13.42 5.68
N VAL A 110 2.38 12.48 5.84
CA VAL A 110 3.60 12.39 5.00
C VAL A 110 3.23 12.26 3.52
N LEU A 111 2.24 11.44 3.18
CA LEU A 111 1.75 11.35 1.80
C LEU A 111 1.10 12.66 1.33
N GLN A 112 0.26 13.28 2.17
CA GLN A 112 -0.37 14.55 1.81
C GLN A 112 0.69 15.62 1.50
N ASN A 113 1.74 15.73 2.30
CA ASN A 113 2.83 16.66 2.06
C ASN A 113 3.54 16.39 0.72
N ALA A 114 3.72 15.12 0.34
CA ALA A 114 4.28 14.75 -0.97
C ALA A 114 3.35 15.15 -2.14
N VAL A 115 2.04 14.97 -1.97
CA VAL A 115 1.02 15.39 -2.94
C VAL A 115 1.03 16.91 -3.11
N ASP A 116 1.08 17.64 -2.01
CA ASP A 116 1.13 19.12 -2.03
C ASP A 116 2.42 19.60 -2.73
N ALA A 117 3.57 19.00 -2.43
CA ALA A 117 4.85 19.31 -3.08
C ALA A 117 4.83 19.01 -4.60
N ALA A 118 4.10 18.02 -5.04
CA ALA A 118 3.89 17.76 -6.46
C ALA A 118 2.97 18.81 -7.11
N ALA A 119 1.87 19.13 -6.44
CA ALA A 119 0.90 20.13 -6.92
C ALA A 119 1.51 21.53 -7.08
N GLU A 120 2.37 21.96 -6.13
CA GLU A 120 3.15 23.20 -6.23
C GLU A 120 4.01 23.28 -7.51
N ARG A 121 4.48 22.12 -8.00
CA ARG A 121 5.26 22.01 -9.24
C ARG A 121 4.38 21.78 -10.48
N GLY A 122 3.07 21.79 -10.32
CA GLY A 122 2.13 21.52 -11.39
C GLY A 122 2.14 20.06 -11.87
N ILE A 123 2.56 19.13 -11.01
CA ILE A 123 2.59 17.70 -11.30
C ILE A 123 1.51 17.01 -10.49
N SER A 124 0.77 16.11 -11.13
CA SER A 124 -0.18 15.22 -10.47
C SER A 124 0.21 13.77 -10.67
N PHE A 125 0.13 12.98 -9.60
CA PHE A 125 0.38 11.54 -9.63
C PHE A 125 -0.93 10.77 -9.47
N SER A 126 -0.97 9.56 -10.02
CA SER A 126 -2.00 8.57 -9.76
C SER A 126 -1.35 7.21 -9.51
N PHE A 127 -1.93 6.44 -8.59
CA PHE A 127 -1.45 5.12 -8.23
C PHE A 127 -2.56 4.08 -8.34
N GLY A 128 -2.19 2.86 -8.75
CA GLY A 128 -3.01 1.66 -8.68
C GLY A 128 -2.17 0.53 -8.10
N SER A 129 -2.79 -0.30 -7.27
CA SER A 129 -2.11 -1.45 -6.67
C SER A 129 -2.70 -2.75 -7.19
N GLU A 130 -1.81 -3.70 -7.52
CA GLU A 130 -2.10 -5.10 -7.77
C GLU A 130 -1.64 -5.86 -6.53
N MET A 131 -2.54 -6.53 -5.80
CA MET A 131 -2.18 -7.17 -4.55
C MET A 131 -2.43 -8.66 -4.58
N GLU A 132 -1.36 -9.41 -4.30
CA GLU A 132 -1.38 -10.85 -4.15
C GLU A 132 -1.55 -11.24 -2.67
N PHE A 133 -2.27 -12.34 -2.45
CA PHE A 133 -2.47 -12.92 -1.12
C PHE A 133 -2.74 -14.42 -1.25
N TYR A 134 -2.44 -15.16 -0.16
CA TYR A 134 -2.77 -16.57 -0.06
C TYR A 134 -4.02 -16.77 0.78
N LEU A 135 -4.80 -17.81 0.46
CA LEU A 135 -5.88 -18.31 1.28
C LEU A 135 -5.50 -19.68 1.86
N PHE A 136 -5.55 -19.77 3.20
CA PHE A 136 -5.26 -20.97 3.95
C PHE A 136 -6.49 -21.50 4.66
N GLN A 137 -6.53 -22.81 4.85
CA GLN A 137 -7.54 -23.47 5.69
C GLN A 137 -7.30 -23.11 7.16
N ARG A 138 -8.37 -23.17 7.95
CA ARG A 138 -8.30 -23.11 9.41
C ARG A 138 -8.38 -24.52 9.97
N ASP A 139 -7.79 -24.73 11.15
CA ASP A 139 -7.94 -25.96 11.90
C ASP A 139 -9.28 -26.03 12.64
N GLU A 140 -9.51 -27.12 13.39
CA GLU A 140 -10.73 -27.36 14.19
C GLU A 140 -10.94 -26.31 15.31
N ASN A 141 -9.89 -25.61 15.73
CA ASN A 141 -9.95 -24.53 16.72
C ASN A 141 -10.16 -23.16 16.07
N GLY A 142 -10.26 -23.10 14.73
CA GLY A 142 -10.37 -21.86 13.97
C GLY A 142 -9.03 -21.12 13.78
N GLU A 143 -7.89 -21.73 14.12
CA GLU A 143 -6.57 -21.13 13.93
C GLU A 143 -6.10 -21.28 12.47
N ALA A 144 -5.36 -20.28 11.98
CA ALA A 144 -4.82 -20.30 10.63
C ALA A 144 -3.76 -21.39 10.48
N THR A 145 -3.89 -22.23 9.46
CA THR A 145 -2.90 -23.25 9.10
C THR A 145 -1.97 -22.74 7.96
N ARG A 146 -1.07 -23.62 7.51
CA ARG A 146 -0.30 -23.44 6.27
C ARG A 146 -0.76 -24.38 5.16
N VAL A 147 -1.97 -24.95 5.29
CA VAL A 147 -2.59 -25.78 4.25
C VAL A 147 -3.29 -24.86 3.26
N PRO A 148 -2.86 -24.78 1.99
CA PRO A 148 -3.52 -23.95 0.99
C PRO A 148 -4.99 -24.34 0.81
N TYR A 149 -5.82 -23.37 0.48
CA TYR A 149 -7.25 -23.62 0.25
C TYR A 149 -7.48 -24.51 -0.98
N ASP A 150 -6.65 -24.38 -1.99
CA ASP A 150 -6.64 -25.21 -3.19
C ASP A 150 -5.21 -25.43 -3.72
N HIS A 151 -5.10 -26.10 -4.87
CA HIS A 151 -3.86 -26.36 -5.56
C HIS A 151 -3.94 -25.97 -7.05
N ALA A 152 -4.81 -25.03 -7.38
CA ALA A 152 -4.93 -24.49 -8.73
C ALA A 152 -3.68 -23.73 -9.15
N GLY A 153 -3.53 -23.52 -10.44
CA GLY A 153 -2.46 -22.76 -11.07
C GLY A 153 -2.94 -21.42 -11.61
N TYR A 154 -2.07 -20.77 -12.37
CA TYR A 154 -2.31 -19.42 -12.91
C TYR A 154 -3.50 -19.39 -13.85
N MET A 155 -4.52 -18.58 -13.49
CA MET A 155 -5.78 -18.40 -14.23
C MET A 155 -6.63 -19.68 -14.40
N ASP A 156 -6.40 -20.71 -13.58
CA ASP A 156 -7.29 -21.85 -13.52
C ASP A 156 -8.69 -21.42 -13.08
N ILE A 157 -9.67 -22.25 -13.39
CA ILE A 157 -11.09 -22.02 -13.08
C ILE A 157 -11.62 -23.11 -12.14
N ALA A 158 -12.84 -22.92 -11.62
CA ALA A 158 -13.52 -23.97 -10.86
C ALA A 158 -13.69 -25.25 -11.70
N PRO A 159 -13.56 -26.45 -11.09
CA PRO A 159 -13.49 -26.75 -9.67
C PRO A 159 -12.10 -26.71 -9.03
N GLU A 160 -11.03 -26.58 -9.81
CA GLU A 160 -9.64 -26.53 -9.32
C GLU A 160 -9.41 -25.27 -8.49
N ASP A 161 -9.82 -24.11 -9.02
CA ASP A 161 -9.85 -22.83 -8.31
C ASP A 161 -11.06 -22.76 -7.37
N LYS A 162 -10.83 -23.05 -6.09
CA LYS A 162 -11.86 -22.94 -5.06
C LYS A 162 -12.04 -21.49 -4.56
N GLY A 163 -11.07 -20.62 -4.84
CA GLY A 163 -11.05 -19.22 -4.40
C GLY A 163 -11.96 -18.29 -5.20
N GLU A 164 -12.51 -18.72 -6.34
CA GLU A 164 -13.29 -17.89 -7.26
C GLU A 164 -14.44 -17.12 -6.56
N ASN A 165 -15.26 -17.82 -5.77
CA ASN A 165 -16.36 -17.19 -5.04
C ASN A 165 -15.90 -16.25 -3.94
N ILE A 166 -14.75 -16.52 -3.33
CA ILE A 166 -14.15 -15.62 -2.31
C ILE A 166 -13.71 -14.32 -2.96
N ARG A 167 -12.99 -14.40 -4.08
CA ARG A 167 -12.59 -13.20 -4.85
C ARG A 167 -13.80 -12.43 -5.34
N ARG A 168 -14.85 -13.12 -5.81
CA ARG A 168 -16.10 -12.48 -6.23
C ARG A 168 -16.72 -11.68 -5.09
N GLU A 169 -16.81 -12.24 -3.89
CA GLU A 169 -17.38 -11.57 -2.71
C GLU A 169 -16.51 -10.36 -2.30
N ILE A 170 -15.19 -10.51 -2.31
CA ILE A 170 -14.26 -9.42 -2.07
C ILE A 170 -14.49 -8.28 -3.08
N CYS A 171 -14.56 -8.58 -4.37
CA CYS A 171 -14.78 -7.58 -5.42
C CYS A 171 -16.14 -6.85 -5.27
N LEU A 172 -17.22 -7.56 -4.92
CA LEU A 172 -18.52 -6.96 -4.68
C LEU A 172 -18.50 -6.04 -3.46
N THR A 173 -17.87 -6.48 -2.37
CA THR A 173 -17.69 -5.69 -1.15
C THR A 173 -16.88 -4.43 -1.41
N LEU A 174 -15.76 -4.54 -2.14
CA LEU A 174 -14.96 -3.38 -2.55
C LEU A 174 -15.78 -2.39 -3.39
N SER A 175 -16.60 -2.90 -4.33
CA SER A 175 -17.45 -2.06 -5.16
C SER A 175 -18.49 -1.28 -4.35
N GLN A 176 -19.09 -1.91 -3.33
CA GLN A 176 -20.00 -1.25 -2.39
C GLN A 176 -19.29 -0.14 -1.58
N MET A 177 -17.99 -0.31 -1.33
CA MET A 177 -17.16 0.67 -0.65
C MET A 177 -16.58 1.75 -1.59
N GLY A 178 -16.97 1.76 -2.86
CA GLY A 178 -16.52 2.74 -3.85
C GLY A 178 -15.15 2.44 -4.47
N ILE A 179 -14.53 1.32 -4.13
CA ILE A 179 -13.30 0.83 -4.76
C ILE A 179 -13.69 -0.02 -5.97
N ARG A 180 -13.08 0.25 -7.13
CA ARG A 180 -13.43 -0.43 -8.38
C ARG A 180 -12.41 -1.51 -8.71
N PRO A 181 -12.70 -2.81 -8.49
CA PRO A 181 -11.87 -3.88 -9.00
C PRO A 181 -11.78 -3.83 -10.52
N GLU A 182 -10.62 -4.14 -11.08
CA GLU A 182 -10.39 -4.24 -12.53
C GLU A 182 -10.37 -5.69 -12.98
N CYS A 183 -9.62 -6.54 -12.29
CA CYS A 183 -9.61 -7.97 -12.52
C CYS A 183 -9.32 -8.75 -11.24
N SER A 184 -9.60 -10.05 -11.29
CA SER A 184 -9.26 -10.99 -10.22
C SER A 184 -9.02 -12.36 -10.83
N HIS A 185 -8.01 -13.07 -10.37
CA HIS A 185 -7.68 -14.42 -10.85
C HIS A 185 -6.91 -15.22 -9.79
N HIS A 186 -6.82 -16.54 -10.01
CA HIS A 186 -5.90 -17.38 -9.29
C HIS A 186 -4.47 -17.12 -9.77
N GLU A 187 -3.52 -17.00 -8.85
CA GLU A 187 -2.09 -16.84 -9.14
C GLU A 187 -1.35 -18.19 -9.22
N GLN A 188 -0.02 -18.16 -9.36
CA GLN A 188 0.78 -19.37 -9.61
C GLN A 188 0.90 -20.30 -8.40
N GLY A 189 0.88 -19.74 -7.18
CA GLY A 189 1.02 -20.51 -5.95
C GLY A 189 -0.29 -21.18 -5.54
N PRO A 190 -0.24 -22.36 -4.87
CA PRO A 190 -1.44 -23.03 -4.38
C PRO A 190 -2.19 -22.13 -3.38
N GLY A 191 -3.48 -21.88 -3.64
CA GLY A 191 -4.29 -20.95 -2.85
C GLY A 191 -3.91 -19.49 -2.98
N GLN A 192 -3.08 -19.11 -3.97
CA GLN A 192 -2.66 -17.74 -4.20
C GLN A 192 -3.65 -17.02 -5.13
N ASN A 193 -4.02 -15.82 -4.76
CA ASN A 193 -5.01 -14.99 -5.44
C ASN A 193 -4.44 -13.61 -5.70
N GLU A 194 -4.92 -12.95 -6.77
CA GLU A 194 -4.63 -11.55 -7.09
C GLU A 194 -5.94 -10.82 -7.40
N ILE A 195 -6.04 -9.60 -6.92
CA ILE A 195 -7.12 -8.68 -7.27
C ILE A 195 -6.50 -7.31 -7.53
N ASP A 196 -6.76 -6.77 -8.71
CA ASP A 196 -6.35 -5.45 -9.13
C ASP A 196 -7.53 -4.49 -9.00
N PHE A 197 -7.25 -3.26 -8.61
CA PHE A 197 -8.26 -2.21 -8.57
C PHE A 197 -7.77 -0.94 -9.23
N ARG A 198 -8.74 -0.21 -9.77
CA ARG A 198 -8.50 0.96 -10.60
C ARG A 198 -7.65 2.00 -9.86
N TYR A 199 -6.75 2.64 -10.62
CA TYR A 199 -5.94 3.75 -10.12
C TYR A 199 -6.80 4.92 -9.63
N SER A 200 -6.26 5.66 -8.68
CA SER A 200 -6.86 6.88 -8.12
C SER A 200 -5.79 7.91 -7.77
N ASP A 201 -6.21 9.05 -7.23
CA ASP A 201 -5.29 10.00 -6.62
C ASP A 201 -4.51 9.33 -5.47
N PRO A 202 -3.32 9.85 -5.10
CA PRO A 202 -2.45 9.15 -4.16
C PRO A 202 -3.06 8.87 -2.79
N MET A 203 -3.85 9.81 -2.26
CA MET A 203 -4.50 9.65 -0.94
C MET A 203 -5.55 8.55 -1.00
N ALA A 204 -6.44 8.60 -1.98
CA ALA A 204 -7.45 7.57 -2.17
C ALA A 204 -6.82 6.21 -2.48
N ALA A 205 -5.74 6.15 -3.27
CA ALA A 205 -5.05 4.90 -3.57
C ALA A 205 -4.46 4.24 -2.31
N ALA A 206 -3.87 5.01 -1.39
CA ALA A 206 -3.34 4.50 -0.14
C ALA A 206 -4.45 4.05 0.82
N ASP A 207 -5.51 4.85 0.97
CA ASP A 207 -6.70 4.50 1.74
C ASP A 207 -7.35 3.20 1.20
N ASN A 208 -7.42 3.05 -0.13
CA ASN A 208 -7.95 1.85 -0.81
C ASN A 208 -7.08 0.62 -0.55
N ALA A 209 -5.75 0.75 -0.57
CA ALA A 209 -4.83 -0.35 -0.30
C ALA A 209 -5.00 -0.90 1.14
N LEU A 210 -5.17 -0.01 2.13
CA LEU A 210 -5.48 -0.42 3.51
C LEU A 210 -6.86 -1.07 3.60
N THR A 211 -7.85 -0.49 2.95
CA THR A 211 -9.23 -1.00 2.91
C THR A 211 -9.27 -2.37 2.27
N PHE A 212 -8.56 -2.59 1.18
CA PHE A 212 -8.45 -3.88 0.50
C PHE A 212 -7.98 -4.98 1.45
N ARG A 213 -6.89 -4.76 2.18
CA ARG A 213 -6.39 -5.75 3.16
C ARG A 213 -7.42 -6.07 4.25
N ALA A 214 -8.16 -5.05 4.71
CA ALA A 214 -9.21 -5.26 5.71
C ALA A 214 -10.40 -6.07 5.15
N VAL A 215 -10.83 -5.79 3.92
CA VAL A 215 -11.91 -6.52 3.24
C VAL A 215 -11.51 -7.97 3.02
N VAL A 216 -10.33 -8.23 2.43
CA VAL A 216 -9.83 -9.60 2.17
C VAL A 216 -9.79 -10.42 3.45
N ASN A 217 -9.21 -9.87 4.53
CA ASN A 217 -9.17 -10.56 5.82
C ASN A 217 -10.57 -10.84 6.38
N THR A 218 -11.49 -9.89 6.27
CA THR A 218 -12.86 -10.04 6.77
C THR A 218 -13.61 -11.10 6.01
N ILE A 219 -13.60 -11.07 4.68
CA ILE A 219 -14.31 -12.04 3.84
C ILE A 219 -13.67 -13.43 3.97
N ALA A 220 -12.35 -13.54 4.05
CA ALA A 220 -11.70 -14.82 4.31
C ALA A 220 -12.16 -15.44 5.63
N VAL A 221 -12.19 -14.67 6.73
CA VAL A 221 -12.68 -15.15 8.03
C VAL A 221 -14.15 -15.57 7.98
N GLN A 222 -15.02 -14.79 7.33
CA GLN A 222 -16.43 -15.14 7.15
C GLN A 222 -16.63 -16.41 6.32
N SER A 223 -15.68 -16.72 5.45
CA SER A 223 -15.66 -17.92 4.62
C SER A 223 -14.95 -19.11 5.29
N GLY A 224 -14.57 -19.00 6.57
CA GLY A 224 -13.86 -20.06 7.30
C GLY A 224 -12.39 -20.22 6.90
N LEU A 225 -11.81 -19.21 6.26
CA LEU A 225 -10.43 -19.20 5.77
C LEU A 225 -9.56 -18.17 6.49
N ALA A 226 -8.27 -18.24 6.25
CA ALA A 226 -7.29 -17.23 6.67
C ALA A 226 -6.59 -16.67 5.44
N ALA A 227 -6.60 -15.34 5.29
CA ALA A 227 -5.80 -14.65 4.28
C ALA A 227 -4.40 -14.36 4.82
N ASP A 228 -3.37 -14.49 3.97
CA ASP A 228 -1.98 -14.20 4.32
C ASP A 228 -1.34 -13.32 3.25
N PHE A 229 -0.99 -12.10 3.64
CA PHE A 229 -0.29 -11.12 2.83
C PHE A 229 1.23 -11.13 3.04
N SER A 230 1.77 -12.07 3.81
CA SER A 230 3.21 -12.13 4.04
C SER A 230 3.96 -12.32 2.71
N PRO A 231 5.16 -11.75 2.58
CA PRO A 231 5.89 -11.77 1.31
C PRO A 231 6.26 -13.16 0.80
N LYS A 232 6.43 -14.13 1.70
CA LYS A 232 6.81 -15.51 1.37
C LYS A 232 6.07 -16.51 2.28
N PRO A 233 4.77 -16.71 2.08
CA PRO A 233 3.96 -17.56 2.96
C PRO A 233 4.38 -19.02 2.97
N LEU A 234 4.80 -19.55 1.81
CA LEU A 234 5.19 -20.94 1.65
C LEU A 234 6.60 -21.06 1.07
N PRO A 235 7.47 -21.90 1.67
CA PRO A 235 8.78 -22.20 1.12
C PRO A 235 8.66 -22.85 -0.27
N GLY A 236 9.52 -22.45 -1.21
CA GLY A 236 9.54 -23.00 -2.56
C GLY A 236 8.38 -22.56 -3.49
N GLN A 237 7.34 -21.91 -2.97
CA GLN A 237 6.22 -21.39 -3.74
C GLN A 237 6.43 -19.90 -4.10
N PRO A 238 5.68 -19.31 -5.05
CA PRO A 238 5.68 -17.89 -5.32
C PRO A 238 5.42 -17.05 -4.06
N GLY A 239 6.05 -15.89 -3.95
CA GLY A 239 5.77 -14.92 -2.89
C GLY A 239 4.66 -13.96 -3.31
N ASN A 240 4.10 -13.22 -2.35
CA ASN A 240 3.14 -12.16 -2.63
C ASN A 240 3.85 -10.86 -3.02
N GLY A 241 3.42 -10.27 -4.12
CA GLY A 241 3.77 -8.93 -4.56
C GLY A 241 2.66 -7.92 -4.31
N MET A 242 3.04 -6.67 -4.16
CA MET A 242 2.18 -5.52 -4.34
C MET A 242 2.79 -4.68 -5.45
N HIS A 243 2.36 -4.91 -6.68
CA HIS A 243 2.86 -4.11 -7.79
C HIS A 243 2.20 -2.73 -7.76
N ILE A 244 3.02 -1.69 -7.91
CA ILE A 244 2.53 -0.31 -7.86
C ILE A 244 2.57 0.28 -9.26
N ASN A 245 1.38 0.49 -9.83
CA ASN A 245 1.20 1.21 -11.09
C ASN A 245 1.26 2.71 -10.82
N ILE A 246 2.08 3.43 -11.59
CA ILE A 246 2.39 4.84 -11.40
C ILE A 246 2.15 5.57 -12.71
N SER A 247 1.40 6.66 -12.66
CA SER A 247 1.34 7.66 -13.72
C SER A 247 1.53 9.06 -13.16
N ALA A 248 2.14 9.94 -13.94
CA ALA A 248 2.32 11.35 -13.60
C ALA A 248 1.99 12.22 -14.79
N ARG A 249 1.35 13.36 -14.52
CA ARG A 249 0.97 14.34 -15.54
C ARG A 249 1.43 15.72 -15.14
N SER A 250 2.03 16.42 -16.07
CA SER A 250 2.34 17.84 -15.90
C SER A 250 1.19 18.70 -16.39
N ARG A 251 0.89 19.78 -15.67
CA ARG A 251 -0.15 20.75 -16.04
C ARG A 251 0.10 21.40 -17.42
N ASP A 252 1.35 21.53 -17.83
CA ASP A 252 1.74 22.09 -19.12
C ASP A 252 1.75 21.06 -20.27
N GLY A 253 1.34 19.82 -19.99
CA GLY A 253 1.21 18.74 -20.99
C GLY A 253 2.52 18.04 -21.36
N ARG A 254 3.66 18.39 -20.74
CA ARG A 254 4.93 17.67 -20.96
C ARG A 254 4.82 16.23 -20.45
N ASP A 255 5.41 15.29 -21.19
CA ASP A 255 5.63 13.93 -20.68
C ASP A 255 6.76 13.93 -19.67
N VAL A 256 6.44 13.71 -18.40
CA VAL A 256 7.39 13.68 -17.27
C VAL A 256 7.72 12.27 -16.81
N MET A 257 7.07 11.25 -17.39
CA MET A 257 7.26 9.87 -16.96
C MET A 257 8.71 9.37 -17.11
N PRO A 258 9.46 9.73 -18.17
CA PRO A 258 10.88 9.35 -18.26
C PRO A 258 11.70 9.81 -17.05
N GLN A 259 11.53 11.06 -16.61
CA GLN A 259 12.23 11.61 -15.45
C GLN A 259 11.73 11.00 -14.14
N VAL A 260 10.44 10.72 -14.01
CA VAL A 260 9.86 10.02 -12.86
C VAL A 260 10.47 8.63 -12.71
N ILE A 261 10.54 7.85 -13.78
CA ILE A 261 11.15 6.52 -13.77
C ILE A 261 12.64 6.62 -13.42
N ALA A 262 13.36 7.56 -14.03
CA ALA A 262 14.78 7.78 -13.75
C ALA A 262 15.03 8.14 -12.28
N GLY A 263 14.21 9.00 -11.68
CA GLY A 263 14.27 9.36 -10.27
C GLY A 263 13.99 8.15 -9.35
N ILE A 264 12.99 7.35 -9.66
CA ILE A 264 12.70 6.12 -8.91
C ILE A 264 13.89 5.16 -8.97
N LEU A 265 14.45 4.89 -10.16
CA LEU A 265 15.61 4.02 -10.34
C LEU A 265 16.88 4.55 -9.61
N ALA A 266 17.00 5.87 -9.48
CA ALA A 266 18.11 6.48 -8.75
C ALA A 266 18.04 6.20 -7.24
N HIS A 267 16.83 6.26 -6.65
CA HIS A 267 16.61 6.22 -5.22
C HIS A 267 16.08 4.86 -4.69
N ILE A 268 15.73 3.92 -5.56
CA ILE A 268 15.01 2.71 -5.14
C ILE A 268 15.78 1.85 -4.13
N ALA A 269 17.12 1.82 -4.21
CA ALA A 269 17.93 1.01 -3.30
C ALA A 269 17.78 1.48 -1.84
N GLU A 270 17.85 2.79 -1.61
CA GLU A 270 17.70 3.40 -0.28
C GLU A 270 16.25 3.38 0.23
N MET A 271 15.26 3.35 -0.69
CA MET A 271 13.84 3.25 -0.34
C MET A 271 13.38 1.79 -0.09
N THR A 272 14.18 0.78 -0.42
CA THR A 272 13.76 -0.63 -0.42
C THR A 272 13.16 -1.09 0.90
N VAL A 273 13.69 -0.64 2.06
CA VAL A 273 13.17 -1.03 3.38
C VAL A 273 11.71 -0.63 3.62
N PHE A 274 11.24 0.44 2.96
CA PHE A 274 9.85 0.91 3.09
C PHE A 274 8.88 0.11 2.21
N PHE A 275 9.40 -0.55 1.17
CA PHE A 275 8.62 -1.42 0.28
C PHE A 275 8.68 -2.88 0.69
N ASN A 276 9.72 -3.28 1.45
CA ASN A 276 10.07 -4.66 1.77
C ASN A 276 10.53 -4.72 3.23
N THR A 277 9.55 -4.83 4.14
CA THR A 277 9.71 -4.51 5.56
C THR A 277 10.17 -5.68 6.43
N THR A 278 10.23 -6.90 5.87
CA THR A 278 10.54 -8.13 6.62
C THR A 278 11.67 -8.93 5.98
N GLU A 279 12.33 -9.80 6.73
CA GLU A 279 13.34 -10.72 6.17
C GLU A 279 12.77 -11.59 5.03
N ALA A 280 11.50 -12.02 5.16
CA ALA A 280 10.83 -12.80 4.13
C ALA A 280 10.65 -12.04 2.80
N SER A 281 10.59 -10.71 2.83
CA SER A 281 10.51 -9.85 1.65
C SER A 281 11.69 -10.09 0.70
N TYR A 282 12.90 -10.25 1.24
CA TYR A 282 14.14 -10.41 0.47
C TYR A 282 14.30 -11.81 -0.10
N GLN A 283 13.59 -12.81 0.42
CA GLN A 283 13.55 -14.17 -0.13
C GLN A 283 12.77 -14.24 -1.45
N ARG A 284 12.02 -13.22 -1.81
CA ARG A 284 11.31 -13.10 -3.08
C ARG A 284 12.25 -12.73 -4.22
N PHE A 285 13.25 -11.88 -3.98
CA PHE A 285 14.05 -11.23 -5.00
C PHE A 285 14.86 -12.22 -5.85
N GLY A 286 14.75 -12.06 -7.16
CA GLY A 286 15.46 -12.87 -8.15
C GLY A 286 14.76 -14.17 -8.54
N SER A 287 13.54 -14.43 -8.04
CA SER A 287 12.74 -15.61 -8.37
C SER A 287 11.27 -15.26 -8.63
N SER A 288 10.56 -16.11 -9.37
CA SER A 288 9.11 -16.10 -9.52
C SER A 288 8.52 -14.70 -9.76
N LYS A 289 9.00 -14.00 -10.78
CA LYS A 289 8.55 -12.65 -11.19
C LYS A 289 8.86 -11.52 -10.19
N ALA A 290 9.62 -11.76 -9.12
CA ALA A 290 10.08 -10.73 -8.20
C ALA A 290 11.48 -10.22 -8.60
N PRO A 291 11.59 -9.02 -9.19
CA PRO A 291 12.85 -8.51 -9.74
C PRO A 291 13.85 -8.14 -8.64
N ARG A 292 15.13 -8.29 -8.96
CA ARG A 292 16.25 -7.91 -8.10
C ARG A 292 17.10 -6.78 -8.68
N TYR A 293 17.19 -6.71 -10.02
CA TYR A 293 18.08 -5.80 -10.71
C TYR A 293 17.42 -4.45 -10.97
N ILE A 294 18.12 -3.36 -10.67
CA ILE A 294 17.64 -2.00 -10.86
C ILE A 294 17.69 -1.67 -12.36
N SER A 295 16.53 -1.82 -13.00
CA SER A 295 16.36 -1.75 -14.44
C SER A 295 14.92 -1.48 -14.83
N TRP A 296 14.70 -1.13 -16.08
CA TRP A 296 13.37 -0.98 -16.66
C TRP A 296 13.32 -1.50 -18.08
N SER A 297 12.16 -1.89 -18.56
CA SER A 297 11.88 -2.20 -19.97
C SER A 297 10.37 -2.22 -20.22
N SER A 298 9.99 -2.22 -21.50
CA SER A 298 8.61 -2.45 -21.91
C SER A 298 8.30 -3.95 -21.90
N GLU A 299 7.09 -4.30 -21.42
CA GLU A 299 6.47 -5.64 -21.52
C GLU A 299 7.26 -6.80 -20.86
N ASN A 300 8.34 -6.53 -20.16
CA ASN A 300 9.24 -7.55 -19.58
C ASN A 300 9.05 -7.65 -18.06
N ARG A 301 8.55 -8.79 -17.59
CA ARG A 301 8.21 -9.04 -16.17
C ARG A 301 9.42 -9.36 -15.29
N SER A 302 10.62 -9.49 -15.83
CA SER A 302 11.85 -9.65 -15.05
C SER A 302 12.48 -8.33 -14.61
N GLN A 303 11.94 -7.21 -15.09
CA GLN A 303 12.43 -5.86 -14.80
C GLN A 303 11.85 -5.30 -13.49
N LEU A 304 12.61 -4.43 -12.83
CA LEU A 304 12.15 -3.74 -11.63
C LEU A 304 11.01 -2.77 -11.94
N ILE A 305 11.15 -1.99 -13.01
CA ILE A 305 10.08 -1.18 -13.56
C ILE A 305 9.72 -1.72 -14.94
N ARG A 306 8.47 -2.12 -15.09
CA ARG A 306 7.89 -2.56 -16.34
C ARG A 306 6.95 -1.47 -16.87
N ILE A 307 7.00 -1.20 -18.16
CA ILE A 307 5.96 -0.40 -18.83
C ILE A 307 5.04 -1.39 -19.54
N PRO A 308 3.81 -1.63 -19.02
CA PRO A 308 2.84 -2.51 -19.66
C PRO A 308 2.44 -2.02 -21.05
N ALA A 309 2.06 -2.94 -21.94
CA ALA A 309 1.40 -2.62 -23.19
C ALA A 309 0.02 -2.00 -22.91
N ALA A 310 -0.05 -0.68 -22.89
CA ALA A 310 -1.27 0.06 -22.61
C ALA A 310 -1.35 1.32 -23.47
N LYS A 311 -2.58 1.78 -23.77
CA LYS A 311 -2.84 2.95 -24.61
C LYS A 311 -3.63 4.00 -23.84
N GLY A 312 -3.49 5.26 -24.27
CA GLY A 312 -4.27 6.38 -23.73
C GLY A 312 -4.05 6.59 -22.24
N GLU A 313 -5.11 6.70 -21.48
CA GLU A 313 -5.11 6.95 -20.04
C GLU A 313 -4.56 5.80 -19.20
N TYR A 314 -4.45 4.59 -19.77
CA TYR A 314 -3.91 3.42 -19.09
C TYR A 314 -2.38 3.30 -19.18
N ARG A 315 -1.69 4.24 -19.86
CA ARG A 315 -0.22 4.26 -19.89
C ARG A 315 0.34 4.55 -18.49
N ARG A 316 1.19 3.64 -18.03
CA ARG A 316 1.75 3.65 -16.69
C ARG A 316 3.11 2.96 -16.63
N ALA A 317 3.85 3.21 -15.56
CA ALA A 317 4.99 2.38 -15.15
C ALA A 317 4.57 1.52 -13.97
N GLU A 318 5.00 0.28 -13.91
CA GLU A 318 4.72 -0.69 -12.86
C GLU A 318 5.99 -0.98 -12.08
N LEU A 319 6.06 -0.58 -10.81
CA LEU A 319 7.12 -0.96 -9.88
C LEU A 319 6.78 -2.32 -9.27
N ARG A 320 7.69 -3.30 -9.41
CA ARG A 320 7.40 -4.71 -9.12
C ARG A 320 8.05 -5.28 -7.87
N SER A 321 8.90 -4.50 -7.18
CA SER A 321 9.60 -4.98 -5.97
C SER A 321 8.77 -4.93 -4.67
N PRO A 322 7.81 -4.02 -4.46
CA PRO A 322 7.08 -3.93 -3.20
C PRO A 322 6.30 -5.21 -2.88
N ASP A 323 6.06 -5.43 -1.59
CA ASP A 323 5.18 -6.49 -1.10
C ASP A 323 3.98 -5.93 -0.31
N PRO A 324 2.92 -6.75 -0.09
CA PRO A 324 1.68 -6.25 0.49
C PRO A 324 1.76 -5.81 1.95
N LEU A 325 2.89 -6.01 2.65
CA LEU A 325 3.08 -5.55 4.02
C LEU A 325 3.60 -4.12 4.11
N CYS A 326 4.02 -3.52 2.99
CA CYS A 326 4.48 -2.13 3.00
C CYS A 326 3.39 -1.16 3.47
N ASN A 327 3.81 -0.03 4.04
CA ASN A 327 2.89 1.08 4.33
C ASN A 327 2.61 1.84 3.04
N PRO A 328 1.38 1.83 2.49
CA PRO A 328 1.08 2.44 1.20
C PRO A 328 1.26 3.96 1.21
N TYR A 329 1.01 4.63 2.34
CA TYR A 329 1.24 6.08 2.43
C TYR A 329 2.71 6.43 2.26
N LEU A 330 3.61 5.71 2.94
CA LEU A 330 5.05 5.93 2.80
C LEU A 330 5.54 5.51 1.43
N ALA A 331 5.06 4.38 0.92
CA ALA A 331 5.44 3.89 -0.40
C ALA A 331 5.13 4.93 -1.49
N PHE A 332 3.92 5.48 -1.51
CA PHE A 332 3.52 6.46 -2.51
C PHE A 332 4.20 7.82 -2.30
N ALA A 333 4.36 8.27 -1.04
CA ALA A 333 5.09 9.50 -0.75
C ALA A 333 6.53 9.46 -1.28
N LEU A 334 7.24 8.36 -1.03
CA LEU A 334 8.62 8.19 -1.48
C LEU A 334 8.72 8.12 -3.01
N LEU A 335 7.77 7.46 -3.68
CA LEU A 335 7.70 7.40 -5.14
C LEU A 335 7.42 8.78 -5.75
N ILE A 336 6.54 9.58 -5.15
CA ILE A 336 6.31 10.96 -5.56
C ILE A 336 7.59 11.78 -5.44
N HIS A 337 8.24 11.75 -4.29
CA HIS A 337 9.46 12.52 -4.07
C HIS A 337 10.62 12.08 -4.96
N ALA A 338 10.81 10.78 -5.18
CA ALA A 338 11.80 10.27 -6.11
C ALA A 338 11.51 10.73 -7.56
N GLY A 339 10.24 10.68 -7.97
CA GLY A 339 9.82 11.20 -9.27
C GLY A 339 10.06 12.71 -9.41
N LEU A 340 9.72 13.49 -8.38
CA LEU A 340 9.97 14.94 -8.36
C LEU A 340 11.46 15.28 -8.40
N ASP A 341 12.32 14.50 -7.74
CA ASP A 341 13.75 14.67 -7.79
C ASP A 341 14.29 14.42 -9.22
N GLY A 342 13.78 13.35 -9.86
CA GLY A 342 14.10 13.05 -11.26
C GLY A 342 13.71 14.19 -12.21
N ILE A 343 12.52 14.77 -12.03
CA ILE A 343 12.05 15.92 -12.81
C ILE A 343 12.93 17.16 -12.53
N LYS A 344 13.16 17.47 -11.24
CA LYS A 344 13.96 18.65 -10.81
C LYS A 344 15.39 18.62 -11.37
N LYS A 345 16.02 17.44 -11.35
CA LYS A 345 17.39 17.23 -11.84
C LYS A 345 17.43 16.95 -13.34
N ASN A 346 16.29 16.86 -14.00
CA ASN A 346 16.15 16.46 -15.41
C ASN A 346 16.95 15.18 -15.71
N LEU A 347 16.79 14.16 -14.85
CA LEU A 347 17.55 12.92 -14.96
C LEU A 347 17.21 12.21 -16.28
N PRO A 348 18.22 11.80 -17.05
CA PRO A 348 17.99 11.00 -18.25
C PRO A 348 17.51 9.61 -17.85
N LEU A 349 16.49 9.13 -18.53
CA LEU A 349 16.08 7.72 -18.40
C LEU A 349 17.20 6.84 -19.01
N PRO A 350 17.77 5.88 -18.24
CA PRO A 350 18.78 4.97 -18.79
C PRO A 350 18.20 4.12 -19.92
N GLU A 351 19.07 3.49 -20.72
CA GLU A 351 18.62 2.55 -21.75
C GLU A 351 17.78 1.42 -21.16
N ALA A 352 16.75 1.01 -21.90
CA ALA A 352 15.90 -0.11 -21.51
C ALA A 352 16.68 -1.42 -21.53
N ALA A 353 16.55 -2.21 -20.45
CA ALA A 353 17.20 -3.52 -20.38
C ALA A 353 16.28 -4.58 -20.97
N ASP A 354 16.38 -4.82 -22.28
CA ASP A 354 15.57 -5.84 -22.96
C ASP A 354 16.19 -7.24 -22.80
N ILE A 355 16.33 -7.68 -21.56
CA ILE A 355 16.90 -8.96 -21.14
C ILE A 355 15.97 -9.65 -20.13
N ASN A 356 15.88 -10.97 -20.22
CA ASN A 356 15.23 -11.76 -19.19
C ASN A 356 16.21 -12.05 -18.04
N PHE A 357 16.14 -11.33 -16.94
CA PHE A 357 17.04 -11.50 -15.80
C PHE A 357 16.94 -12.85 -15.09
N PHE A 358 15.88 -13.60 -15.28
CA PHE A 358 15.76 -14.94 -14.68
C PHE A 358 16.63 -15.98 -15.42
N THR A 359 16.88 -15.77 -16.71
CA THR A 359 17.64 -16.71 -17.57
C THR A 359 18.96 -16.15 -18.08
N ALA A 360 19.21 -14.85 -17.96
CA ALA A 360 20.42 -14.20 -18.48
C ALA A 360 21.69 -14.75 -17.80
N PRO A 361 22.82 -14.83 -18.55
CA PRO A 361 24.12 -15.20 -17.99
C PRO A 361 24.58 -14.20 -16.92
N GLU A 362 25.38 -14.68 -15.94
CA GLU A 362 25.91 -13.82 -14.88
C GLU A 362 26.77 -12.66 -15.40
N SER A 363 27.51 -12.87 -16.48
CA SER A 363 28.30 -11.83 -17.17
C SER A 363 27.46 -10.65 -17.69
N VAL A 364 26.17 -10.86 -17.93
CA VAL A 364 25.22 -9.83 -18.32
C VAL A 364 24.62 -9.19 -17.07
N LYS A 365 24.16 -10.00 -16.11
CA LYS A 365 23.52 -9.56 -14.87
C LYS A 365 24.43 -8.70 -14.00
N SER A 366 25.72 -9.03 -13.93
CA SER A 366 26.72 -8.30 -13.13
C SER A 366 26.94 -6.83 -13.55
N LYS A 367 26.44 -6.43 -14.72
CA LYS A 367 26.49 -5.03 -15.18
C LYS A 367 25.42 -4.13 -14.55
N PHE A 368 24.42 -4.72 -13.87
CA PHE A 368 23.31 -4.00 -13.29
C PHE A 368 23.44 -3.93 -11.76
N ARG A 369 23.13 -2.77 -11.20
CA ARG A 369 22.98 -2.62 -9.75
C ARG A 369 21.80 -3.48 -9.28
N THR A 370 21.87 -3.94 -8.02
CA THR A 370 20.80 -4.71 -7.41
C THR A 370 20.15 -3.95 -6.26
N LEU A 371 18.92 -4.32 -5.95
CA LEU A 371 18.32 -3.98 -4.67
C LEU A 371 19.14 -4.59 -3.53
N PRO A 372 19.11 -4.01 -2.32
CA PRO A 372 19.65 -4.66 -1.12
C PRO A 372 19.14 -6.09 -1.00
N GLY A 373 20.03 -7.03 -0.73
CA GLY A 373 19.69 -8.47 -0.71
C GLY A 373 19.16 -8.97 0.64
N THR A 374 19.19 -8.15 1.68
CA THR A 374 18.73 -8.48 3.04
C THR A 374 18.07 -7.27 3.69
N LEU A 375 17.24 -7.50 4.71
CA LEU A 375 16.64 -6.42 5.50
C LEU A 375 17.73 -5.56 6.17
N PHE A 376 18.80 -6.17 6.65
CA PHE A 376 19.93 -5.46 7.23
C PHE A 376 20.57 -4.49 6.24
N ALA A 377 20.87 -4.94 5.02
CA ALA A 377 21.46 -4.11 3.98
C ALA A 377 20.51 -2.97 3.56
N ALA A 378 19.20 -3.22 3.50
CA ALA A 378 18.22 -2.21 3.18
C ALA A 378 18.07 -1.15 4.30
N LYS A 379 18.11 -1.56 5.55
CA LYS A 379 18.14 -0.64 6.70
C LYS A 379 19.40 0.24 6.67
N ALA A 380 20.55 -0.33 6.38
CA ALA A 380 21.80 0.41 6.27
C ALA A 380 21.75 1.44 5.12
N ALA A 381 21.28 1.03 3.94
CA ALA A 381 21.13 1.93 2.81
C ALA A 381 20.17 3.10 3.10
N ALA A 382 19.08 2.85 3.81
CA ALA A 382 18.14 3.88 4.21
C ALA A 382 18.73 4.83 5.29
N ALA A 383 19.47 4.30 6.25
CA ALA A 383 20.10 5.09 7.32
C ALA A 383 21.15 6.07 6.81
N GLU A 384 21.86 5.72 5.74
CA GLU A 384 22.89 6.55 5.09
C GLU A 384 22.32 7.54 4.06
N SER A 385 21.02 7.46 3.77
CA SER A 385 20.38 8.24 2.71
C SER A 385 20.12 9.68 3.12
N ARG A 386 20.79 10.62 2.45
CA ARG A 386 20.47 12.06 2.58
C ARG A 386 19.10 12.39 2.00
N PHE A 387 18.70 11.72 0.93
CA PHE A 387 17.39 11.88 0.31
C PHE A 387 16.27 11.58 1.31
N LEU A 388 16.34 10.44 2.01
CA LEU A 388 15.35 10.07 3.01
C LEU A 388 15.39 10.99 4.25
N ALA A 389 16.57 11.37 4.70
CA ALA A 389 16.74 12.27 5.85
C ALA A 389 16.16 13.67 5.62
N GLU A 390 16.13 14.15 4.37
CA GLU A 390 15.52 15.43 4.00
C GLU A 390 13.99 15.36 3.87
N LEU A 391 13.43 14.17 3.65
CA LEU A 391 12.01 13.98 3.35
C LEU A 391 11.17 13.47 4.52
N LEU A 392 11.77 12.62 5.35
CA LEU A 392 11.06 11.94 6.41
C LEU A 392 11.41 12.51 7.79
N PRO A 393 10.43 12.61 8.70
CA PRO A 393 10.71 12.90 10.10
C PRO A 393 11.72 11.91 10.68
N GLU A 394 12.65 12.39 11.49
CA GLU A 394 13.73 11.58 12.05
C GLU A 394 13.21 10.35 12.81
N ALA A 395 12.17 10.52 13.63
CA ALA A 395 11.56 9.43 14.40
C ALA A 395 10.97 8.35 13.49
N LEU A 396 10.35 8.74 12.38
CA LEU A 396 9.80 7.83 11.38
C LEU A 396 10.92 7.07 10.66
N LEU A 397 11.95 7.77 10.20
CA LEU A 397 13.11 7.14 9.54
C LEU A 397 13.80 6.15 10.50
N ARG A 398 14.00 6.52 11.77
CA ARG A 398 14.56 5.63 12.79
C ARG A 398 13.74 4.37 13.01
N SER A 399 12.41 4.44 12.94
CA SER A 399 11.54 3.25 13.09
C SER A 399 11.83 2.19 12.03
N TYR A 400 12.24 2.59 10.84
CA TYR A 400 12.58 1.67 9.75
C TYR A 400 14.06 1.28 9.70
N THR A 401 14.96 2.13 10.20
CA THR A 401 16.42 1.93 10.09
C THR A 401 17.04 1.31 11.32
N LYS A 402 16.34 1.31 12.49
CA LYS A 402 16.86 0.75 13.72
C LYS A 402 17.23 -0.73 13.53
N ILE A 403 18.51 -1.02 13.73
CA ILE A 403 19.03 -2.38 13.80
C ILE A 403 18.92 -2.79 15.27
N LEU A 404 18.10 -3.80 15.55
CA LEU A 404 18.09 -4.45 16.86
C LEU A 404 19.32 -5.38 16.88
N LEU A 405 20.31 -5.05 17.72
CA LEU A 405 21.49 -5.87 17.97
C LEU A 405 21.12 -7.05 18.86
#